data_ce039066c9fb3f152b858f207d4b1675
#
_entry.id   ce039066c9fb3f152b858f207d4b1675
#
_cell.length_a   1.000
_cell.length_b   1.000
_cell.length_c   1.000
_cell.angle_alpha   90.00
_cell.angle_beta   90.00
_cell.angle_gamma   90.00
#
_symmetry.space_group_name_H-M   'P 1'
#
loop_
_entity.id
_entity.type
_entity.pdbx_description
1 polymer ?
#
loop_
_entity_poly.entity_id
_entity_poly.type
_entity_poly.pdbx_seq_one_letter_code
_entity_poly.pdbx_strand_id
1 'polypeptide(L)'
;ACGTAQVKLTGTGDYTGAVSRSFKILPGRVTGMSTSRTTTTITMNWKQVPGAAVYRVYQSTSANGNYSKVATVSGTKAKISKLSAGKKYYFKIAACGKKDGSYAGPLSAVLNTGTRPSTVSMKSVTKSGTNLKIRWNKVTCSGYEVRYSTDKKMKKGVKTVKITKSSATSTTIKKIKKGSTYYAQVRAYLSFPNKVYNGSYSKVTSSSYSNLYASYSSKYVNNKNRTTNLRLASKAIDGTVIQPGQTFSFNKVVGKRTKSRGYKEAYVFSGSGTVMGVGGGICQVASTMFNTALLANVSIVERHQHSQRVTYVPLGRDAAIMWGSQDFRWKNNTGMPIKIKMSVKDGTISCKFYTSKEAKPKKVSLKVSQRGKNFTLRRYVGGKVNYTAKSKY
;
A
#
# COMPACT_ATOMS: atom_id res chain seq x y z
N ALA A 1 20.86 51.69 -20.99
CA ALA A 1 21.63 50.85 -20.09
C ALA A 1 21.14 51.02 -18.65
N CYS A 2 21.12 49.95 -17.83
CA CYS A 2 20.85 50.06 -16.41
C CYS A 2 22.05 50.63 -15.68
N GLY A 3 21.85 51.57 -14.75
CA GLY A 3 22.93 52.23 -14.06
C GLY A 3 22.43 53.37 -13.17
N THR A 4 23.32 54.27 -12.79
CA THR A 4 22.99 55.53 -12.18
C THR A 4 23.01 56.63 -13.26
N ALA A 5 21.94 57.35 -13.40
CA ALA A 5 21.86 58.55 -14.25
C ALA A 5 21.79 59.80 -13.36
N GLN A 6 22.21 60.90 -13.90
CA GLN A 6 22.19 62.21 -13.22
C GLN A 6 21.39 63.21 -14.07
N VAL A 7 20.52 63.92 -13.47
CA VAL A 7 19.87 65.12 -14.06
C VAL A 7 20.49 66.34 -13.40
N LYS A 8 20.97 67.23 -14.21
CA LYS A 8 21.52 68.53 -13.81
C LYS A 8 20.59 69.64 -14.32
N LEU A 9 20.08 70.42 -13.42
CA LEU A 9 19.33 71.66 -13.74
C LEU A 9 20.31 72.79 -13.57
N THR A 10 20.45 73.60 -14.58
CA THR A 10 21.28 74.80 -14.54
C THR A 10 20.39 76.01 -14.74
N GLY A 11 20.48 76.98 -13.86
CA GLY A 11 19.76 78.25 -13.94
C GLY A 11 20.26 79.09 -15.16
N THR A 12 19.36 79.83 -15.80
CA THR A 12 19.63 80.73 -16.91
C THR A 12 18.96 82.09 -16.63
N GLY A 13 19.50 83.16 -17.22
CA GLY A 13 19.01 84.50 -16.99
C GLY A 13 19.29 85.02 -15.55
N ASP A 14 18.27 85.47 -14.86
CA ASP A 14 18.37 85.98 -13.50
C ASP A 14 18.56 84.89 -12.41
N TYR A 15 18.52 83.62 -12.79
CA TYR A 15 18.74 82.50 -11.92
C TYR A 15 20.16 81.92 -12.17
N THR A 16 20.99 81.88 -11.13
CA THR A 16 22.35 81.31 -11.18
C THR A 16 22.46 80.09 -10.35
N GLY A 17 23.39 79.19 -10.75
CA GLY A 17 23.69 77.93 -10.04
C GLY A 17 23.22 76.68 -10.74
N ALA A 18 23.55 75.55 -10.21
CA ALA A 18 23.17 74.21 -10.73
C ALA A 18 22.82 73.22 -9.59
N VAL A 19 21.75 72.46 -9.78
CA VAL A 19 21.34 71.38 -8.89
C VAL A 19 21.40 70.08 -9.66
N SER A 20 22.06 69.08 -9.08
CA SER A 20 22.13 67.73 -9.63
C SER A 20 21.41 66.75 -8.74
N ARG A 21 20.70 65.80 -9.35
CA ARG A 21 20.06 64.67 -8.67
C ARG A 21 20.39 63.37 -9.42
N SER A 22 20.82 62.36 -8.67
CA SER A 22 21.06 61.02 -9.22
C SER A 22 19.86 60.12 -9.00
N PHE A 23 19.56 59.27 -9.97
CA PHE A 23 18.55 58.23 -9.89
C PHE A 23 19.03 56.92 -10.53
N LYS A 24 18.45 55.78 -10.11
CA LYS A 24 18.79 54.47 -10.65
C LYS A 24 17.85 54.09 -11.80
N ILE A 25 18.43 53.73 -12.94
CA ILE A 25 17.72 53.09 -14.06
C ILE A 25 17.80 51.57 -13.80
N LEU A 26 16.63 50.97 -13.57
CA LEU A 26 16.49 49.56 -13.25
C LEU A 26 15.83 48.79 -14.40
N PRO A 27 16.10 47.49 -14.57
CA PRO A 27 15.33 46.67 -15.50
C PRO A 27 13.87 46.60 -15.13
N GLY A 28 13.01 46.40 -16.12
CA GLY A 28 11.58 46.22 -15.91
C GLY A 28 11.24 44.90 -15.17
N ARG A 29 9.95 44.76 -14.85
CA ARG A 29 9.42 43.58 -14.20
C ARG A 29 9.46 42.35 -15.13
N VAL A 30 9.82 41.19 -14.60
CA VAL A 30 9.79 39.91 -15.33
C VAL A 30 8.33 39.47 -15.56
N THR A 31 8.03 39.11 -16.81
CA THR A 31 6.68 38.68 -17.26
C THR A 31 6.78 37.40 -18.13
N GLY A 32 5.64 36.85 -18.56
CA GLY A 32 5.58 35.69 -19.47
C GLY A 32 6.12 34.40 -18.84
N MET A 33 5.97 34.26 -17.53
CA MET A 33 6.48 33.09 -16.80
C MET A 33 5.71 31.83 -17.11
N SER A 34 6.42 30.75 -17.40
CA SER A 34 5.90 29.42 -17.59
C SER A 34 6.71 28.39 -16.78
N THR A 35 6.14 27.20 -16.53
CA THR A 35 6.83 26.17 -15.75
C THR A 35 6.64 24.77 -16.32
N SER A 36 7.70 23.98 -16.26
CA SER A 36 7.66 22.51 -16.34
C SER A 36 8.19 21.89 -15.03
N ARG A 37 7.86 20.63 -14.76
CA ARG A 37 8.15 20.00 -13.48
C ARG A 37 8.30 18.50 -13.54
N THR A 38 9.08 17.97 -12.58
CA THR A 38 9.14 16.56 -12.23
C THR A 38 8.68 16.37 -10.77
N THR A 39 9.02 15.26 -10.15
CA THR A 39 8.80 15.04 -8.72
C THR A 39 9.77 15.82 -7.83
N THR A 40 10.93 16.23 -8.35
CA THR A 40 12.02 16.84 -7.58
C THR A 40 12.59 18.11 -8.20
N THR A 41 12.08 18.54 -9.36
CA THR A 41 12.55 19.74 -10.05
C THR A 41 11.40 20.59 -10.55
N ILE A 42 11.63 21.92 -10.59
CA ILE A 42 10.81 22.88 -11.30
C ILE A 42 11.73 23.67 -12.23
N THR A 43 11.38 23.70 -13.51
CA THR A 43 12.04 24.55 -14.50
C THR A 43 11.10 25.70 -14.84
N MET A 44 11.59 26.91 -14.75
CA MET A 44 10.88 28.16 -15.07
C MET A 44 11.51 28.77 -16.31
N ASN A 45 10.67 29.35 -17.17
CA ASN A 45 11.09 30.19 -18.30
C ASN A 45 10.29 31.50 -18.21
N TRP A 46 10.86 32.58 -18.75
CA TRP A 46 10.23 33.92 -18.80
C TRP A 46 10.67 34.70 -20.02
N LYS A 47 10.03 35.81 -20.30
CA LYS A 47 10.41 36.72 -21.37
C LYS A 47 11.66 37.54 -20.98
N GLN A 48 12.55 37.73 -21.93
CA GLN A 48 13.72 38.57 -21.73
C GLN A 48 13.31 39.99 -21.32
N VAL A 49 14.01 40.57 -20.36
CA VAL A 49 13.83 41.94 -19.92
C VAL A 49 14.95 42.80 -20.47
N PRO A 50 14.66 43.88 -21.21
CA PRO A 50 15.70 44.77 -21.73
C PRO A 50 16.58 45.32 -20.60
N GLY A 51 17.90 45.34 -20.83
CA GLY A 51 18.87 45.84 -19.86
C GLY A 51 19.20 44.86 -18.72
N ALA A 52 18.60 43.68 -18.69
CA ALA A 52 18.94 42.66 -17.69
C ALA A 52 20.24 41.91 -18.06
N ALA A 53 21.21 41.91 -17.15
CA ALA A 53 22.42 41.11 -17.23
C ALA A 53 22.26 39.74 -16.60
N VAL A 54 21.53 39.65 -15.50
CA VAL A 54 21.17 38.42 -14.79
C VAL A 54 19.78 38.48 -14.18
N TYR A 55 19.27 37.32 -13.77
CA TYR A 55 17.99 37.19 -13.06
C TYR A 55 18.22 36.49 -11.72
N ARG A 56 17.70 37.03 -10.65
CA ARG A 56 17.65 36.41 -9.33
C ARG A 56 16.30 35.75 -9.10
N VAL A 57 16.33 34.46 -8.78
CA VAL A 57 15.13 33.67 -8.49
C VAL A 57 14.99 33.49 -6.98
N TYR A 58 13.82 33.81 -6.46
CA TYR A 58 13.46 33.69 -5.06
C TYR A 58 12.36 32.67 -4.90
N GLN A 59 12.43 31.86 -3.82
CA GLN A 59 11.50 30.78 -3.52
C GLN A 59 10.90 30.92 -2.13
N SER A 60 9.62 30.55 -2.01
CA SER A 60 8.93 30.35 -0.73
C SER A 60 8.04 29.10 -0.77
N THR A 61 7.65 28.59 0.38
CA THR A 61 6.62 27.52 0.53
C THR A 61 5.24 28.09 0.84
N SER A 62 5.12 29.40 1.00
CA SER A 62 3.88 30.17 1.18
C SER A 62 3.80 31.33 0.19
N ALA A 63 2.60 31.66 -0.31
CA ALA A 63 2.40 32.77 -1.25
C ALA A 63 2.82 34.10 -0.64
N ASN A 64 2.48 34.33 0.62
CA ASN A 64 2.73 35.56 1.39
C ASN A 64 3.88 35.39 2.40
N GLY A 65 4.69 34.32 2.26
CA GLY A 65 5.81 34.06 3.17
C GLY A 65 7.09 34.77 2.74
N ASN A 66 8.15 34.55 3.51
CA ASN A 66 9.49 35.05 3.18
C ASN A 66 10.05 34.29 1.98
N TYR A 67 10.62 35.03 1.04
CA TYR A 67 11.23 34.50 -0.18
C TYR A 67 12.76 34.56 -0.05
N SER A 68 13.40 33.41 -0.11
CA SER A 68 14.86 33.28 -0.11
C SER A 68 15.39 33.12 -1.53
N LYS A 69 16.54 33.75 -1.83
CA LYS A 69 17.23 33.61 -3.12
C LYS A 69 17.73 32.18 -3.29
N VAL A 70 17.34 31.52 -4.39
CA VAL A 70 17.71 30.12 -4.68
C VAL A 70 18.53 29.94 -5.94
N ALA A 71 18.57 30.97 -6.83
CA ALA A 71 19.40 30.95 -8.02
C ALA A 71 19.67 32.36 -8.55
N THR A 72 20.78 32.49 -9.28
CA THR A 72 21.09 33.61 -10.17
C THR A 72 21.47 33.02 -11.53
N VAL A 73 20.86 33.48 -12.61
CA VAL A 73 21.06 32.97 -13.97
C VAL A 73 21.20 34.10 -14.97
N SER A 74 22.02 33.95 -16.01
CA SER A 74 22.21 34.96 -17.07
C SER A 74 21.14 34.87 -18.17
N GLY A 75 20.51 33.72 -18.35
CA GLY A 75 19.46 33.50 -19.34
C GLY A 75 18.04 33.56 -18.76
N THR A 76 17.04 33.39 -19.61
CA THR A 76 15.61 33.44 -19.27
C THR A 76 15.03 32.11 -18.79
N LYS A 77 15.89 31.24 -18.24
CA LYS A 77 15.53 29.91 -17.76
C LYS A 77 16.26 29.59 -16.46
N ALA A 78 15.52 29.06 -15.47
CA ALA A 78 16.09 28.53 -14.24
C ALA A 78 15.51 27.15 -13.92
N LYS A 79 16.37 26.22 -13.47
CA LYS A 79 16.00 24.89 -13.00
C LYS A 79 16.32 24.79 -11.51
N ILE A 80 15.29 24.65 -10.68
CA ILE A 80 15.44 24.44 -9.24
C ILE A 80 15.25 22.94 -8.97
N SER A 81 16.27 22.33 -8.37
CA SER A 81 16.36 20.89 -8.10
C SER A 81 16.28 20.59 -6.59
N LYS A 82 16.29 19.30 -6.23
CA LYS A 82 16.23 18.81 -4.83
C LYS A 82 14.96 19.24 -4.08
N LEU A 83 13.88 19.47 -4.81
CA LEU A 83 12.58 19.81 -4.24
C LEU A 83 11.86 18.55 -3.73
N SER A 84 11.02 18.70 -2.71
CA SER A 84 10.17 17.61 -2.21
C SER A 84 9.01 17.36 -3.16
N ALA A 85 8.69 16.08 -3.42
CA ALA A 85 7.58 15.69 -4.29
C ALA A 85 6.21 16.06 -3.70
N GLY A 86 5.28 16.45 -4.56
CA GLY A 86 3.89 16.76 -4.19
C GLY A 86 3.71 18.01 -3.33
N LYS A 87 4.71 18.89 -3.27
CA LYS A 87 4.64 20.16 -2.53
C LYS A 87 4.39 21.34 -3.42
N LYS A 88 3.70 22.35 -2.88
CA LYS A 88 3.51 23.67 -3.48
C LYS A 88 4.74 24.51 -3.25
N TYR A 89 5.11 25.30 -4.26
CA TYR A 89 6.21 26.26 -4.23
C TYR A 89 5.76 27.56 -4.90
N TYR A 90 6.32 28.66 -4.42
CA TYR A 90 6.03 30.01 -4.87
C TYR A 90 7.35 30.66 -5.26
N PHE A 91 7.39 31.28 -6.44
CA PHE A 91 8.60 31.92 -6.94
C PHE A 91 8.32 33.37 -7.30
N LYS A 92 9.34 34.21 -7.11
CA LYS A 92 9.44 35.58 -7.64
C LYS A 92 10.78 35.69 -8.35
N ILE A 93 10.83 36.51 -9.38
CA ILE A 93 12.03 36.73 -10.17
C ILE A 93 12.25 38.23 -10.30
N ALA A 94 13.51 38.66 -10.08
CA ALA A 94 13.95 40.02 -10.37
C ALA A 94 14.96 40.03 -11.52
N ALA A 95 14.81 40.89 -12.49
CA ALA A 95 15.84 41.19 -13.47
C ALA A 95 16.85 42.17 -12.83
N CYS A 96 18.16 41.95 -13.05
CA CYS A 96 19.23 42.77 -12.50
C CYS A 96 20.10 43.34 -13.62
N GLY A 97 20.43 44.62 -13.56
CA GLY A 97 21.17 45.35 -14.59
C GLY A 97 22.67 45.02 -14.65
N LYS A 98 23.23 44.40 -13.61
CA LYS A 98 24.64 43.99 -13.57
C LYS A 98 24.81 42.50 -13.24
N LYS A 99 25.95 41.94 -13.65
CA LYS A 99 26.26 40.52 -13.39
C LYS A 99 26.38 40.13 -11.92
N ASP A 100 26.80 41.06 -11.06
CA ASP A 100 26.82 40.90 -9.61
C ASP A 100 25.40 40.88 -8.99
N GLY A 101 24.36 41.16 -9.81
CA GLY A 101 22.97 41.21 -9.40
C GLY A 101 22.58 42.54 -8.80
N SER A 102 23.42 43.56 -8.82
CA SER A 102 23.02 44.93 -8.46
C SER A 102 22.08 45.55 -9.52
N TYR A 103 21.48 46.71 -9.20
CA TYR A 103 20.44 47.31 -10.00
C TYR A 103 19.25 46.36 -10.26
N ALA A 104 18.77 45.74 -9.22
CA ALA A 104 17.64 44.81 -9.27
C ALA A 104 16.33 45.63 -9.49
N GLY A 105 15.62 45.30 -10.54
CA GLY A 105 14.29 45.79 -10.83
C GLY A 105 13.21 45.17 -9.88
N PRO A 106 11.94 45.53 -10.07
CA PRO A 106 10.86 45.06 -9.23
C PRO A 106 10.65 43.55 -9.39
N LEU A 107 10.31 42.88 -8.29
CA LEU A 107 9.96 41.45 -8.27
C LEU A 107 8.78 41.16 -9.20
N SER A 108 8.80 40.03 -9.89
CA SER A 108 7.67 39.54 -10.67
C SER A 108 6.42 39.32 -9.79
N ALA A 109 5.27 39.15 -10.41
CA ALA A 109 4.12 38.53 -9.77
C ALA A 109 4.49 37.15 -9.21
N VAL A 110 3.76 36.72 -8.19
CA VAL A 110 3.99 35.39 -7.58
C VAL A 110 3.65 34.27 -8.57
N LEU A 111 4.64 33.43 -8.89
CA LEU A 111 4.46 32.25 -9.72
C LEU A 111 4.09 31.07 -8.82
N ASN A 112 2.80 30.73 -8.75
CA ASN A 112 2.29 29.57 -8.05
C ASN A 112 2.55 28.31 -8.85
N THR A 113 3.28 27.34 -8.28
CA THR A 113 3.56 26.05 -8.93
C THR A 113 3.82 24.96 -7.88
N GLY A 114 4.28 23.80 -8.29
CA GLY A 114 4.63 22.69 -7.41
C GLY A 114 5.24 21.52 -8.17
N THR A 115 5.79 20.60 -7.43
CA THR A 115 6.32 19.34 -7.96
C THR A 115 5.20 18.33 -8.18
N ARG A 116 5.38 17.37 -9.09
CA ARG A 116 4.46 16.24 -9.22
C ARG A 116 4.53 15.38 -7.96
N PRO A 117 3.39 14.84 -7.46
CA PRO A 117 3.41 13.83 -6.41
C PRO A 117 4.17 12.58 -6.84
N SER A 118 4.79 11.89 -5.88
CA SER A 118 5.41 10.59 -6.10
C SER A 118 4.38 9.55 -6.56
N THR A 119 4.86 8.54 -7.27
CA THR A 119 4.03 7.38 -7.65
C THR A 119 3.56 6.65 -6.40
N VAL A 120 2.26 6.39 -6.33
CA VAL A 120 1.64 5.69 -5.21
C VAL A 120 1.97 4.20 -5.24
N SER A 121 2.37 3.62 -4.11
CA SER A 121 2.53 2.17 -3.96
C SER A 121 1.22 1.54 -3.50
N MET A 122 0.70 0.60 -4.32
CA MET A 122 -0.49 -0.18 -3.98
C MET A 122 -0.18 -1.19 -2.88
N LYS A 123 -1.05 -1.27 -1.86
CA LYS A 123 -1.01 -2.31 -0.82
C LYS A 123 -1.84 -3.53 -1.22
N SER A 124 -3.11 -3.32 -1.58
CA SER A 124 -4.00 -4.41 -1.95
C SER A 124 -5.20 -3.93 -2.76
N VAL A 125 -5.73 -4.82 -3.57
CA VAL A 125 -7.07 -4.75 -4.16
C VAL A 125 -7.79 -6.01 -3.71
N THR A 126 -8.87 -5.88 -2.96
CA THR A 126 -9.60 -7.02 -2.39
C THR A 126 -11.07 -6.90 -2.71
N LYS A 127 -11.69 -8.05 -3.01
CA LYS A 127 -13.11 -8.14 -3.33
C LYS A 127 -13.82 -8.98 -2.27
N SER A 128 -14.94 -8.48 -1.76
CA SER A 128 -15.83 -9.20 -0.86
C SER A 128 -17.27 -8.94 -1.31
N GLY A 129 -17.95 -9.97 -1.78
CA GLY A 129 -19.28 -9.83 -2.37
C GLY A 129 -19.29 -8.83 -3.53
N THR A 130 -20.05 -7.76 -3.39
CA THR A 130 -20.17 -6.65 -4.36
C THR A 130 -19.32 -5.43 -3.99
N ASN A 131 -18.38 -5.55 -3.05
CA ASN A 131 -17.48 -4.49 -2.62
C ASN A 131 -16.05 -4.73 -3.10
N LEU A 132 -15.40 -3.69 -3.63
CA LEU A 132 -13.98 -3.68 -4.02
C LEU A 132 -13.24 -2.69 -3.12
N LYS A 133 -12.41 -3.19 -2.20
CA LYS A 133 -11.57 -2.36 -1.32
C LYS A 133 -10.18 -2.24 -1.92
N ILE A 134 -9.73 -0.99 -2.11
CA ILE A 134 -8.44 -0.64 -2.68
C ILE A 134 -7.65 0.09 -1.60
N ARG A 135 -6.38 -0.31 -1.36
CA ARG A 135 -5.50 0.26 -0.33
C ARG A 135 -4.14 0.60 -0.91
N TRP A 136 -3.54 1.69 -0.42
CA TRP A 136 -2.24 2.20 -0.88
C TRP A 136 -1.44 2.86 0.24
N ASN A 137 -0.17 3.17 -0.02
CA ASN A 137 0.66 3.95 0.88
C ASN A 137 0.40 5.44 0.67
N LYS A 138 0.37 6.21 1.76
CA LYS A 138 0.27 7.67 1.72
C LYS A 138 1.50 8.27 1.02
N VAL A 139 1.27 9.32 0.22
CA VAL A 139 2.29 10.23 -0.32
C VAL A 139 1.86 11.67 -0.10
N THR A 140 2.78 12.62 -0.18
CA THR A 140 2.45 14.06 -0.11
C THR A 140 1.68 14.47 -1.36
N CYS A 141 0.46 15.00 -1.18
CA CYS A 141 -0.46 15.35 -2.26
C CYS A 141 -1.64 16.18 -1.74
N SER A 142 -2.50 16.65 -2.63
CA SER A 142 -3.81 17.20 -2.29
C SER A 142 -4.92 16.14 -2.20
N GLY A 143 -4.74 15.02 -2.90
CA GLY A 143 -5.69 13.92 -2.93
C GLY A 143 -5.28 12.82 -3.90
N TYR A 144 -6.20 11.88 -4.14
CA TYR A 144 -5.94 10.70 -4.97
C TYR A 144 -7.01 10.52 -6.04
N GLU A 145 -6.62 9.90 -7.13
CA GLU A 145 -7.52 9.42 -8.17
C GLU A 145 -7.31 7.90 -8.30
N VAL A 146 -8.40 7.17 -8.09
CA VAL A 146 -8.45 5.71 -8.20
C VAL A 146 -9.22 5.36 -9.46
N ARG A 147 -8.62 4.58 -10.35
CA ARG A 147 -9.35 4.00 -11.46
C ARG A 147 -9.36 2.48 -11.37
N TYR A 148 -10.45 1.87 -11.82
CA TYR A 148 -10.66 0.42 -11.77
C TYR A 148 -11.45 -0.08 -12.97
N SER A 149 -11.20 -1.34 -13.35
CA SER A 149 -11.83 -2.00 -14.48
C SER A 149 -11.79 -3.52 -14.30
N THR A 150 -12.57 -4.24 -15.09
CA THR A 150 -12.40 -5.69 -15.31
C THR A 150 -11.38 -6.00 -16.41
N ASP A 151 -10.96 -5.00 -17.16
CA ASP A 151 -9.90 -5.14 -18.16
C ASP A 151 -8.50 -5.00 -17.50
N LYS A 152 -7.68 -6.06 -17.63
CA LYS A 152 -6.29 -6.08 -17.10
C LYS A 152 -5.41 -4.97 -17.70
N LYS A 153 -5.65 -4.59 -18.95
CA LYS A 153 -4.89 -3.55 -19.65
C LYS A 153 -5.34 -2.13 -19.26
N MET A 154 -6.41 -2.00 -18.49
CA MET A 154 -7.00 -0.71 -18.08
C MET A 154 -7.33 0.22 -19.27
N LYS A 155 -7.79 -0.36 -20.39
CA LYS A 155 -8.18 0.36 -21.62
C LYS A 155 -9.70 0.42 -21.80
N LYS A 156 -10.45 -0.63 -21.39
CA LYS A 156 -11.90 -0.75 -21.57
C LYS A 156 -12.62 -0.71 -20.22
N GLY A 157 -13.81 -0.09 -20.17
CA GLY A 157 -14.70 -0.07 -19.00
C GLY A 157 -14.05 0.55 -17.75
N VAL A 158 -13.11 1.48 -17.92
CA VAL A 158 -12.41 2.12 -16.81
C VAL A 158 -13.31 3.13 -16.13
N LYS A 159 -13.53 2.93 -14.82
CA LYS A 159 -14.22 3.87 -13.94
C LYS A 159 -13.23 4.58 -13.02
N THR A 160 -13.50 5.83 -12.72
CA THR A 160 -12.61 6.69 -11.92
C THR A 160 -13.33 7.24 -10.70
N VAL A 161 -12.65 7.25 -9.55
CA VAL A 161 -13.11 7.87 -8.31
C VAL A 161 -12.05 8.85 -7.83
N LYS A 162 -12.45 10.10 -7.63
CA LYS A 162 -11.61 11.17 -7.06
C LYS A 162 -11.78 11.22 -5.55
N ILE A 163 -10.68 11.33 -4.82
CA ILE A 163 -10.62 11.37 -3.35
C ILE A 163 -9.88 12.64 -2.96
N THR A 164 -10.59 13.59 -2.35
CA THR A 164 -10.05 14.91 -2.00
C THR A 164 -9.26 14.91 -0.69
N LYS A 165 -9.42 13.88 0.15
CA LYS A 165 -8.71 13.74 1.42
C LYS A 165 -7.27 13.29 1.20
N SER A 166 -6.29 14.17 1.45
CA SER A 166 -4.85 13.90 1.29
C SER A 166 -4.30 12.81 2.22
N SER A 167 -4.95 12.56 3.34
CA SER A 167 -4.59 11.52 4.30
C SER A 167 -5.17 10.14 3.97
N ALA A 168 -6.00 10.02 2.91
CA ALA A 168 -6.63 8.75 2.54
C ALA A 168 -5.59 7.70 2.14
N THR A 169 -5.77 6.47 2.62
CA THR A 169 -4.96 5.29 2.27
C THR A 169 -5.82 4.13 1.77
N SER A 170 -7.12 4.35 1.62
CA SER A 170 -8.04 3.35 1.07
C SER A 170 -9.32 3.98 0.55
N THR A 171 -10.01 3.22 -0.31
CA THR A 171 -11.40 3.46 -0.71
C THR A 171 -12.13 2.14 -0.89
N THR A 172 -13.46 2.16 -0.80
CA THR A 172 -14.32 1.01 -1.08
C THR A 172 -15.33 1.38 -2.17
N ILE A 173 -15.25 0.67 -3.29
CA ILE A 173 -16.22 0.77 -4.37
C ILE A 173 -17.31 -0.25 -4.11
N LYS A 174 -18.54 0.19 -4.02
CA LYS A 174 -19.74 -0.64 -3.81
C LYS A 174 -20.38 -1.03 -5.13
N LYS A 175 -21.30 -2.03 -5.11
CA LYS A 175 -22.12 -2.48 -6.24
C LYS A 175 -21.29 -2.92 -7.47
N ILE A 176 -20.12 -3.55 -7.25
CA ILE A 176 -19.36 -4.17 -8.35
C ILE A 176 -19.95 -5.53 -8.72
N LYS A 177 -19.71 -6.00 -9.96
CA LYS A 177 -20.19 -7.30 -10.46
C LYS A 177 -19.59 -8.46 -9.64
N LYS A 178 -20.46 -9.32 -9.08
CA LYS A 178 -20.07 -10.56 -8.39
C LYS A 178 -19.40 -11.50 -9.41
N GLY A 179 -18.39 -12.27 -8.98
CA GLY A 179 -17.70 -13.24 -9.86
C GLY A 179 -16.55 -12.64 -10.70
N SER A 180 -16.57 -11.37 -11.05
CA SER A 180 -15.53 -10.75 -11.90
C SER A 180 -14.25 -10.42 -11.13
N THR A 181 -13.09 -10.57 -11.80
CA THR A 181 -11.81 -10.03 -11.33
C THR A 181 -11.74 -8.54 -11.68
N TYR A 182 -11.30 -7.72 -10.72
CA TYR A 182 -11.09 -6.29 -10.92
C TYR A 182 -9.61 -5.95 -10.83
N TYR A 183 -9.21 -4.98 -11.62
CA TYR A 183 -7.89 -4.38 -11.66
C TYR A 183 -8.01 -2.93 -11.24
N ALA A 184 -7.02 -2.41 -10.52
CA ALA A 184 -7.03 -1.02 -10.06
C ALA A 184 -5.65 -0.39 -10.11
N GLN A 185 -5.64 0.92 -10.27
CA GLN A 185 -4.46 1.79 -10.17
C GLN A 185 -4.83 3.03 -9.36
N VAL A 186 -3.85 3.63 -8.70
CA VAL A 186 -4.01 4.88 -7.96
C VAL A 186 -2.92 5.84 -8.37
N ARG A 187 -3.27 7.11 -8.54
CA ARG A 187 -2.31 8.21 -8.61
C ARG A 187 -2.65 9.28 -7.58
N ALA A 188 -1.65 10.01 -7.12
CA ALA A 188 -1.82 11.21 -6.33
C ALA A 188 -1.87 12.44 -7.24
N TYR A 189 -2.53 13.51 -6.80
CA TYR A 189 -2.52 14.79 -7.48
C TYR A 189 -2.24 15.95 -6.51
N LEU A 190 -1.68 17.03 -7.05
CA LEU A 190 -1.50 18.31 -6.38
C LEU A 190 -2.44 19.33 -7.01
N SER A 191 -3.34 19.93 -6.24
CA SER A 191 -4.38 20.84 -6.70
C SER A 191 -4.07 22.29 -6.35
N PHE A 192 -4.32 23.17 -7.30
CA PHE A 192 -4.38 24.62 -7.16
C PHE A 192 -5.77 25.11 -7.61
N PRO A 193 -6.18 26.35 -7.36
CA PRO A 193 -7.49 26.83 -7.79
C PRO A 193 -7.82 26.52 -9.25
N ASN A 194 -6.90 26.81 -10.19
CA ASN A 194 -7.14 26.69 -11.63
C ASN A 194 -6.30 25.63 -12.33
N LYS A 195 -5.60 24.73 -11.60
CA LYS A 195 -4.73 23.70 -12.21
C LYS A 195 -4.48 22.52 -11.28
N VAL A 196 -4.22 21.36 -11.89
CA VAL A 196 -3.92 20.12 -11.19
C VAL A 196 -2.66 19.48 -11.79
N TYR A 197 -1.76 19.04 -10.92
CA TYR A 197 -0.56 18.30 -11.33
C TYR A 197 -0.68 16.86 -10.89
N ASN A 198 -0.85 15.97 -11.85
CA ASN A 198 -1.00 14.54 -11.60
C ASN A 198 0.36 13.86 -11.48
N GLY A 199 0.51 12.99 -10.47
CA GLY A 199 1.54 11.97 -10.43
C GLY A 199 1.25 10.83 -11.41
N SER A 200 2.22 9.94 -11.59
CA SER A 200 2.02 8.72 -12.38
C SER A 200 1.09 7.74 -11.68
N TYR A 201 0.31 6.98 -12.45
CA TYR A 201 -0.44 5.87 -11.89
C TYR A 201 0.49 4.78 -11.35
N SER A 202 0.07 4.14 -10.27
CA SER A 202 0.71 2.93 -9.76
C SER A 202 0.68 1.80 -10.81
N LYS A 203 1.48 0.76 -10.59
CA LYS A 203 1.30 -0.50 -11.32
C LYS A 203 -0.12 -1.03 -11.11
N VAL A 204 -0.67 -1.71 -12.14
CA VAL A 204 -1.98 -2.36 -12.07
C VAL A 204 -1.92 -3.46 -11.02
N THR A 205 -2.88 -3.47 -10.10
CA THR A 205 -3.01 -4.50 -9.07
C THR A 205 -4.36 -5.20 -9.23
N SER A 206 -4.36 -6.53 -9.19
CA SER A 206 -5.54 -7.38 -9.37
C SER A 206 -6.21 -7.70 -8.03
N SER A 207 -7.54 -7.91 -8.08
CA SER A 207 -8.30 -8.52 -6.99
C SER A 207 -8.22 -10.05 -6.98
N SER A 208 -7.50 -10.67 -7.92
CA SER A 208 -7.26 -12.12 -7.94
C SER A 208 -6.20 -12.50 -6.90
N TYR A 209 -6.35 -13.72 -6.36
CA TYR A 209 -5.39 -14.32 -5.45
C TYR A 209 -4.71 -15.47 -6.21
N SER A 210 -3.62 -15.17 -6.91
CA SER A 210 -2.91 -16.13 -7.77
C SER A 210 -1.54 -16.52 -7.27
N ASN A 211 -0.98 -15.78 -6.30
CA ASN A 211 0.34 -16.06 -5.75
C ASN A 211 0.21 -17.06 -4.60
N LEU A 212 0.75 -18.26 -4.77
CA LEU A 212 0.84 -19.27 -3.70
C LEU A 212 1.80 -18.77 -2.62
N TYR A 213 1.29 -18.56 -1.42
CA TYR A 213 2.05 -18.04 -0.28
C TYR A 213 2.56 -19.13 0.63
N ALA A 214 1.72 -20.13 0.95
CA ALA A 214 2.10 -21.31 1.71
C ALA A 214 1.12 -22.46 1.40
N SER A 215 1.57 -23.70 1.57
CA SER A 215 0.71 -24.89 1.41
C SER A 215 1.16 -26.03 2.29
N TYR A 216 0.20 -26.85 2.68
CA TYR A 216 0.44 -28.13 3.32
C TYR A 216 -0.66 -29.12 2.93
N SER A 217 -0.32 -30.41 2.89
CA SER A 217 -1.26 -31.51 2.59
C SER A 217 -1.07 -32.65 3.57
N SER A 218 -2.16 -33.34 3.88
CA SER A 218 -2.14 -34.56 4.68
C SER A 218 -2.96 -35.68 4.01
N LYS A 219 -2.52 -36.92 4.11
CA LYS A 219 -3.23 -38.09 3.59
C LYS A 219 -4.29 -38.56 4.60
N TYR A 220 -5.39 -39.09 4.12
CA TYR A 220 -6.44 -39.71 4.94
C TYR A 220 -6.91 -41.02 4.34
N VAL A 221 -7.39 -41.94 5.19
CA VAL A 221 -8.02 -43.16 4.74
C VAL A 221 -9.36 -42.86 4.12
N ASN A 222 -9.58 -43.26 2.87
CA ASN A 222 -10.75 -42.97 2.08
C ASN A 222 -11.96 -43.81 2.54
N ASN A 223 -12.70 -43.30 3.49
CA ASN A 223 -13.99 -43.82 3.95
C ASN A 223 -15.09 -42.84 3.57
N LYS A 224 -16.23 -43.31 3.07
CA LYS A 224 -17.36 -42.52 2.54
C LYS A 224 -17.83 -41.42 3.52
N ASN A 225 -18.10 -41.81 4.77
CA ASN A 225 -18.60 -40.88 5.79
C ASN A 225 -17.54 -39.84 6.19
N ARG A 226 -16.31 -40.31 6.46
CA ARG A 226 -15.18 -39.44 6.80
C ARG A 226 -14.88 -38.46 5.66
N THR A 227 -14.83 -38.94 4.40
CA THR A 227 -14.62 -38.12 3.23
C THR A 227 -15.70 -37.04 3.08
N THR A 228 -16.97 -37.39 3.34
CA THR A 228 -18.08 -36.43 3.36
C THR A 228 -17.83 -35.32 4.39
N ASN A 229 -17.47 -35.67 5.62
CA ASN A 229 -17.18 -34.70 6.67
C ASN A 229 -16.02 -33.77 6.32
N LEU A 230 -14.93 -34.33 5.77
CA LEU A 230 -13.77 -33.57 5.34
C LEU A 230 -14.14 -32.57 4.22
N ARG A 231 -14.93 -33.01 3.23
CA ARG A 231 -15.40 -32.17 2.13
C ARG A 231 -16.31 -31.03 2.62
N LEU A 232 -17.25 -31.30 3.52
CA LEU A 232 -18.15 -30.28 4.09
C LEU A 232 -17.36 -29.22 4.84
N ALA A 233 -16.46 -29.60 5.75
CA ALA A 233 -15.64 -28.66 6.50
C ALA A 233 -14.71 -27.85 5.56
N SER A 234 -14.08 -28.51 4.61
CA SER A 234 -13.20 -27.86 3.62
C SER A 234 -13.97 -26.91 2.71
N LYS A 235 -15.19 -27.25 2.26
CA LYS A 235 -16.06 -26.39 1.47
C LYS A 235 -16.48 -25.13 2.23
N ALA A 236 -16.75 -25.24 3.53
CA ALA A 236 -17.08 -24.08 4.36
C ALA A 236 -15.90 -23.08 4.46
N ILE A 237 -14.67 -23.59 4.45
CA ILE A 237 -13.46 -22.78 4.56
C ILE A 237 -12.99 -22.25 3.20
N ASP A 238 -13.20 -23.02 2.12
CA ASP A 238 -12.67 -22.69 0.78
C ASP A 238 -13.16 -21.32 0.29
N GLY A 239 -12.22 -20.53 -0.21
CA GLY A 239 -12.49 -19.17 -0.70
C GLY A 239 -12.53 -18.08 0.38
N THR A 240 -12.44 -18.43 1.68
CA THR A 240 -12.38 -17.44 2.77
C THR A 240 -11.18 -16.52 2.60
N VAL A 241 -11.39 -15.22 2.78
CA VAL A 241 -10.34 -14.19 2.70
C VAL A 241 -10.16 -13.54 4.06
N ILE A 242 -8.97 -13.68 4.62
CA ILE A 242 -8.59 -13.10 5.92
C ILE A 242 -7.79 -11.82 5.69
N GLN A 243 -8.36 -10.68 6.10
CA GLN A 243 -7.73 -9.38 5.95
C GLN A 243 -6.52 -9.22 6.89
N PRO A 244 -5.56 -8.31 6.58
CA PRO A 244 -4.49 -7.97 7.52
C PRO A 244 -5.05 -7.57 8.88
N GLY A 245 -4.51 -8.19 9.94
CA GLY A 245 -4.96 -7.99 11.33
C GLY A 245 -6.20 -8.80 11.74
N GLN A 246 -6.92 -9.42 10.79
CA GLN A 246 -8.08 -10.25 11.08
C GLN A 246 -7.65 -11.64 11.58
N THR A 247 -8.45 -12.19 12.52
CA THR A 247 -8.29 -13.56 13.03
C THR A 247 -9.27 -14.50 12.34
N PHE A 248 -8.75 -15.62 11.82
CA PHE A 248 -9.52 -16.78 11.39
C PHE A 248 -9.89 -17.61 12.63
N SER A 249 -11.12 -18.14 12.70
CA SER A 249 -11.60 -19.12 13.68
C SER A 249 -12.21 -20.28 12.93
N PHE A 250 -11.70 -21.46 13.19
CA PHE A 250 -12.17 -22.69 12.52
C PHE A 250 -13.64 -22.96 12.88
N ASN A 251 -13.99 -22.91 14.18
CA ASN A 251 -15.34 -23.15 14.64
C ASN A 251 -16.33 -22.11 14.10
N LYS A 252 -15.95 -20.81 14.06
CA LYS A 252 -16.80 -19.76 13.52
C LYS A 252 -17.11 -19.96 12.02
N VAL A 253 -16.12 -20.41 11.23
CA VAL A 253 -16.26 -20.58 9.77
C VAL A 253 -16.99 -21.88 9.44
N VAL A 254 -16.63 -22.99 10.08
CA VAL A 254 -17.22 -24.31 9.82
C VAL A 254 -18.58 -24.49 10.50
N GLY A 255 -18.76 -23.93 11.68
CA GLY A 255 -19.97 -24.04 12.49
C GLY A 255 -20.13 -25.40 13.18
N LYS A 256 -21.24 -25.58 13.91
CA LYS A 256 -21.57 -26.84 14.59
C LYS A 256 -21.73 -27.99 13.60
N ARG A 257 -21.15 -29.12 13.88
CA ARG A 257 -21.20 -30.33 13.04
C ARG A 257 -22.41 -31.16 13.48
N THR A 258 -23.48 -31.15 12.66
CA THR A 258 -24.74 -31.84 12.94
C THR A 258 -25.17 -32.70 11.76
N LYS A 259 -25.98 -33.74 12.01
CA LYS A 259 -26.59 -34.58 10.95
C LYS A 259 -27.43 -33.74 9.96
N SER A 260 -28.17 -32.73 10.48
CA SER A 260 -28.97 -31.80 9.65
C SER A 260 -28.15 -30.96 8.68
N ARG A 261 -26.86 -30.71 8.99
CA ARG A 261 -25.91 -30.04 8.08
C ARG A 261 -25.15 -31.01 7.16
N GLY A 262 -25.57 -32.28 7.12
CA GLY A 262 -25.00 -33.32 6.26
C GLY A 262 -23.81 -34.06 6.82
N TYR A 263 -23.34 -33.74 8.03
CA TYR A 263 -22.23 -34.44 8.66
C TYR A 263 -22.65 -35.87 9.04
N LYS A 264 -21.75 -36.82 8.84
CA LYS A 264 -21.94 -38.25 9.06
C LYS A 264 -21.17 -38.72 10.28
N GLU A 265 -21.57 -39.85 10.83
CA GLU A 265 -20.81 -40.54 11.88
C GLU A 265 -19.56 -41.17 11.28
N ALA A 266 -18.44 -40.98 11.94
CA ALA A 266 -17.15 -41.58 11.65
C ALA A 266 -16.33 -41.57 12.95
N TYR A 267 -15.24 -42.28 13.00
CA TYR A 267 -14.39 -42.38 14.21
C TYR A 267 -13.90 -40.99 14.68
N VAL A 268 -14.11 -40.72 15.98
CA VAL A 268 -13.60 -39.57 16.75
C VAL A 268 -12.85 -40.10 17.98
N PHE A 269 -11.88 -39.35 18.47
CA PHE A 269 -11.25 -39.64 19.76
C PHE A 269 -12.20 -39.36 20.93
N SER A 270 -12.29 -40.30 21.88
CA SER A 270 -13.04 -40.14 23.12
C SER A 270 -12.29 -40.81 24.24
N GLY A 271 -11.88 -40.05 25.27
CA GLY A 271 -11.05 -40.62 26.34
C GLY A 271 -9.77 -41.29 25.81
N SER A 272 -9.56 -42.56 26.16
CA SER A 272 -8.42 -43.37 25.70
C SER A 272 -8.65 -44.12 24.38
N GLY A 273 -9.86 -44.03 23.79
CA GLY A 273 -10.23 -44.80 22.61
C GLY A 273 -10.81 -43.97 21.47
N THR A 274 -11.43 -44.68 20.53
CA THR A 274 -12.17 -44.10 19.41
C THR A 274 -13.61 -44.59 19.43
N VAL A 275 -14.54 -43.69 19.17
CA VAL A 275 -15.97 -44.00 19.08
C VAL A 275 -16.55 -43.42 17.79
N MET A 276 -17.74 -43.89 17.41
CA MET A 276 -18.48 -43.31 16.29
C MET A 276 -19.11 -42.01 16.76
N GLY A 277 -18.81 -40.94 16.02
CA GLY A 277 -19.35 -39.60 16.33
C GLY A 277 -19.57 -38.74 15.10
N VAL A 278 -20.54 -37.83 15.17
CA VAL A 278 -20.88 -36.93 14.06
C VAL A 278 -19.73 -35.97 13.78
N GLY A 279 -19.26 -35.95 12.54
CA GLY A 279 -18.17 -35.08 12.13
C GLY A 279 -16.78 -35.68 12.32
N GLY A 280 -16.67 -37.00 12.53
CA GLY A 280 -15.37 -37.67 12.64
C GLY A 280 -14.45 -37.35 11.46
N GLY A 281 -13.18 -37.04 11.78
CA GLY A 281 -12.13 -36.68 10.84
C GLY A 281 -11.85 -35.17 10.70
N ILE A 282 -12.74 -34.29 11.14
CA ILE A 282 -12.62 -32.84 10.90
C ILE A 282 -11.38 -32.23 11.53
N CYS A 283 -10.89 -32.73 12.67
CA CYS A 283 -9.62 -32.32 13.27
C CYS A 283 -8.43 -32.44 12.30
N GLN A 284 -8.50 -33.36 11.32
CA GLN A 284 -7.47 -33.46 10.30
C GLN A 284 -7.47 -32.25 9.34
N VAL A 285 -8.64 -31.65 9.05
CA VAL A 285 -8.75 -30.40 8.28
C VAL A 285 -8.11 -29.26 9.06
N ALA A 286 -8.37 -29.16 10.37
CA ALA A 286 -7.75 -28.17 11.26
C ALA A 286 -6.23 -28.34 11.33
N SER A 287 -5.75 -29.58 11.52
CA SER A 287 -4.31 -29.90 11.57
C SER A 287 -3.59 -29.58 10.25
N THR A 288 -4.23 -29.86 9.10
CA THR A 288 -3.68 -29.52 7.77
C THR A 288 -3.55 -28.00 7.62
N MET A 289 -4.56 -27.26 8.06
CA MET A 289 -4.52 -25.79 8.04
C MET A 289 -3.50 -25.24 9.05
N PHE A 290 -3.38 -25.82 10.24
CA PHE A 290 -2.38 -25.41 11.24
C PHE A 290 -0.96 -25.50 10.65
N ASN A 291 -0.63 -26.57 9.96
CA ASN A 291 0.66 -26.70 9.29
C ASN A 291 0.85 -25.68 8.17
N THR A 292 -0.21 -25.37 7.40
CA THR A 292 -0.15 -24.28 6.42
C THR A 292 0.09 -22.92 7.09
N ALA A 293 -0.58 -22.65 8.22
CA ALA A 293 -0.42 -21.42 8.99
C ALA A 293 0.99 -21.29 9.60
N LEU A 294 1.58 -22.41 10.06
CA LEU A 294 2.97 -22.43 10.52
C LEU A 294 3.93 -22.04 9.39
N LEU A 295 3.80 -22.65 8.20
CA LEU A 295 4.64 -22.37 7.03
C LEU A 295 4.41 -20.96 6.46
N ALA A 296 3.20 -20.42 6.60
CA ALA A 296 2.88 -19.04 6.23
C ALA A 296 3.44 -18.00 7.22
N ASN A 297 4.04 -18.43 8.32
CA ASN A 297 4.50 -17.54 9.40
C ASN A 297 3.41 -16.58 9.92
N VAL A 298 2.16 -17.01 9.91
CA VAL A 298 1.07 -16.24 10.55
C VAL A 298 1.06 -16.46 12.06
N SER A 299 0.47 -15.54 12.82
CA SER A 299 0.40 -15.63 14.27
C SER A 299 -0.64 -16.67 14.68
N ILE A 300 -0.24 -17.73 15.35
CA ILE A 300 -1.15 -18.72 15.93
C ILE A 300 -1.73 -18.10 17.21
N VAL A 301 -3.06 -18.03 17.29
CA VAL A 301 -3.80 -17.42 18.41
C VAL A 301 -4.28 -18.50 19.37
N GLU A 302 -4.76 -19.64 18.82
CA GLU A 302 -5.30 -20.74 19.61
C GLU A 302 -5.03 -22.07 18.91
N ARG A 303 -4.53 -23.05 19.65
CA ARG A 303 -4.32 -24.41 19.18
C ARG A 303 -4.39 -25.37 20.36
N HIS A 304 -5.17 -26.41 20.22
CA HIS A 304 -5.25 -27.54 21.15
C HIS A 304 -4.61 -28.78 20.54
N GLN A 305 -3.97 -29.61 21.38
CA GLN A 305 -3.49 -30.92 20.99
C GLN A 305 -4.60 -31.97 21.09
N HIS A 306 -4.45 -33.10 20.43
CA HIS A 306 -5.28 -34.28 20.73
C HIS A 306 -4.80 -34.96 22.03
N SER A 307 -5.70 -35.70 22.66
CA SER A 307 -5.38 -36.54 23.82
C SER A 307 -4.51 -37.75 23.43
N GLN A 308 -4.54 -38.16 22.15
CA GLN A 308 -3.83 -39.29 21.59
C GLN A 308 -3.02 -38.90 20.37
N ARG A 309 -2.01 -39.73 20.01
CA ARG A 309 -1.22 -39.53 18.80
C ARG A 309 -2.07 -39.64 17.54
N VAL A 310 -1.89 -38.73 16.64
CA VAL A 310 -2.45 -38.80 15.28
C VAL A 310 -1.36 -39.17 14.28
N THR A 311 -1.73 -39.86 13.22
CA THR A 311 -0.79 -40.39 12.21
C THR A 311 -0.76 -39.55 10.92
N TYR A 312 -1.70 -38.66 10.72
CA TYR A 312 -1.88 -37.89 9.48
C TYR A 312 -1.04 -36.60 9.41
N VAL A 313 -0.39 -36.19 10.50
CA VAL A 313 0.63 -35.13 10.55
C VAL A 313 1.77 -35.54 11.47
N PRO A 314 2.97 -34.99 11.34
CA PRO A 314 4.05 -35.22 12.28
C PRO A 314 3.64 -34.93 13.72
N LEU A 315 4.16 -35.71 14.68
CA LEU A 315 3.86 -35.54 16.11
C LEU A 315 4.12 -34.09 16.58
N GLY A 316 3.25 -33.59 17.45
CA GLY A 316 3.30 -32.22 17.93
C GLY A 316 2.83 -31.16 16.91
N ARG A 317 2.38 -31.56 15.72
CA ARG A 317 1.92 -30.69 14.64
C ARG A 317 0.43 -30.86 14.31
N ASP A 318 -0.31 -31.44 15.21
CA ASP A 318 -1.76 -31.61 15.16
C ASP A 318 -2.50 -30.37 15.73
N ALA A 319 -3.78 -30.25 15.40
CA ALA A 319 -4.70 -29.29 15.98
C ALA A 319 -6.07 -29.95 16.20
N ALA A 320 -6.44 -30.14 17.46
CA ALA A 320 -7.76 -30.61 17.87
C ALA A 320 -8.76 -29.47 17.87
N ILE A 321 -10.01 -29.76 17.51
CA ILE A 321 -11.12 -28.83 17.58
C ILE A 321 -12.36 -29.52 18.15
N MET A 322 -13.08 -28.81 19.00
CA MET A 322 -14.36 -29.22 19.55
C MET A 322 -15.31 -28.03 19.55
N TRP A 323 -16.56 -28.24 19.13
CA TRP A 323 -17.53 -27.14 19.11
C TRP A 323 -17.84 -26.68 20.55
N GLY A 324 -17.69 -25.37 20.77
CA GLY A 324 -17.97 -24.72 22.05
C GLY A 324 -16.83 -24.72 23.06
N SER A 325 -15.73 -25.50 22.84
CA SER A 325 -14.63 -25.59 23.82
C SER A 325 -13.22 -25.46 23.25
N GLN A 326 -12.94 -26.04 22.09
CA GLN A 326 -11.59 -26.01 21.48
C GLN A 326 -11.68 -25.49 20.06
N ASP A 327 -10.92 -24.44 19.74
CA ASP A 327 -10.86 -23.87 18.41
C ASP A 327 -9.44 -23.87 17.87
N PHE A 328 -9.31 -23.76 16.55
CA PHE A 328 -8.05 -23.43 15.90
C PHE A 328 -8.18 -22.02 15.31
N ARG A 329 -7.36 -21.10 15.82
CA ARG A 329 -7.41 -19.68 15.45
C ARG A 329 -6.02 -19.17 15.08
N TRP A 330 -5.96 -18.36 14.03
CA TRP A 330 -4.74 -17.67 13.62
C TRP A 330 -5.04 -16.26 13.11
N LYS A 331 -4.14 -15.32 13.36
CA LYS A 331 -4.25 -13.92 12.93
C LYS A 331 -3.35 -13.67 11.72
N ASN A 332 -3.89 -13.00 10.72
CA ASN A 332 -3.14 -12.58 9.55
C ASN A 332 -2.27 -11.35 9.88
N ASN A 333 -0.99 -11.57 10.13
CA ASN A 333 0.03 -10.55 10.40
C ASN A 333 0.90 -10.21 9.19
N THR A 334 0.56 -10.69 7.98
CA THR A 334 1.41 -10.53 6.77
C THR A 334 1.31 -9.15 6.11
N GLY A 335 0.41 -8.30 6.57
CA GLY A 335 0.13 -7.01 5.93
C GLY A 335 -0.66 -7.11 4.61
N MET A 336 -0.98 -8.32 4.12
CA MET A 336 -1.72 -8.60 2.89
C MET A 336 -2.92 -9.51 3.17
N PRO A 337 -4.02 -9.40 2.40
CA PRO A 337 -5.10 -10.39 2.49
C PRO A 337 -4.63 -11.78 2.07
N ILE A 338 -5.04 -12.78 2.81
CA ILE A 338 -4.81 -14.20 2.51
C ILE A 338 -6.13 -14.84 2.11
N LYS A 339 -6.20 -15.45 0.92
CA LYS A 339 -7.31 -16.31 0.49
C LYS A 339 -6.95 -17.76 0.76
N ILE A 340 -7.82 -18.46 1.47
CA ILE A 340 -7.68 -19.88 1.76
C ILE A 340 -8.28 -20.67 0.60
N LYS A 341 -7.56 -21.67 0.11
CA LYS A 341 -8.04 -22.68 -0.83
C LYS A 341 -7.91 -24.05 -0.19
N MET A 342 -9.04 -24.74 -0.06
CA MET A 342 -9.10 -26.11 0.46
C MET A 342 -9.48 -27.08 -0.65
N SER A 343 -8.93 -28.27 -0.62
CA SER A 343 -9.36 -29.38 -1.46
C SER A 343 -9.28 -30.72 -0.73
N VAL A 344 -10.24 -31.60 -1.03
CA VAL A 344 -10.29 -32.98 -0.54
C VAL A 344 -10.49 -33.86 -1.76
N LYS A 345 -9.43 -34.52 -2.19
CA LYS A 345 -9.41 -35.34 -3.40
C LYS A 345 -8.39 -36.48 -3.24
N ASP A 346 -8.72 -37.68 -3.73
CA ASP A 346 -7.84 -38.84 -3.85
C ASP A 346 -7.06 -39.15 -2.56
N GLY A 347 -7.79 -39.26 -1.42
CA GLY A 347 -7.19 -39.57 -0.11
C GLY A 347 -6.30 -38.43 0.45
N THR A 348 -6.36 -37.25 -0.12
CA THR A 348 -5.52 -36.11 0.31
C THR A 348 -6.36 -34.88 0.64
N ILE A 349 -6.06 -34.23 1.77
CA ILE A 349 -6.53 -32.88 2.12
C ILE A 349 -5.41 -31.92 1.81
N SER A 350 -5.68 -30.86 1.05
CA SER A 350 -4.72 -29.78 0.80
C SER A 350 -5.28 -28.45 1.28
N CYS A 351 -4.44 -27.70 1.98
CA CYS A 351 -4.69 -26.31 2.34
C CYS A 351 -3.62 -25.43 1.70
N LYS A 352 -4.07 -24.40 0.98
CA LYS A 352 -3.20 -23.44 0.30
C LYS A 352 -3.61 -22.02 0.66
N PHE A 353 -2.65 -21.19 1.02
CA PHE A 353 -2.84 -19.76 1.23
C PHE A 353 -2.36 -19.01 0.01
N TYR A 354 -3.21 -18.16 -0.56
CA TYR A 354 -2.90 -17.33 -1.73
C TYR A 354 -2.96 -15.85 -1.38
N THR A 355 -2.07 -15.06 -1.99
CA THR A 355 -2.04 -13.61 -1.89
C THR A 355 -2.25 -12.97 -3.26
N SER A 356 -2.60 -11.66 -3.30
CA SER A 356 -2.81 -10.91 -4.54
C SER A 356 -1.53 -10.34 -5.15
N LYS A 357 -0.41 -10.40 -4.45
CA LYS A 357 0.92 -9.92 -4.89
C LYS A 357 1.95 -11.01 -4.72
N GLU A 358 3.01 -10.92 -5.51
CA GLU A 358 4.24 -11.66 -5.30
C GLU A 358 4.85 -11.31 -3.93
N ALA A 359 4.49 -12.08 -2.94
CA ALA A 359 5.09 -12.06 -1.63
C ALA A 359 5.43 -13.49 -1.27
N LYS A 360 6.64 -13.68 -0.84
CA LYS A 360 7.07 -14.97 -0.28
C LYS A 360 7.07 -14.85 1.24
N PRO A 361 6.60 -15.87 1.97
CA PRO A 361 6.82 -15.91 3.42
C PRO A 361 8.31 -15.87 3.70
N LYS A 362 8.71 -15.34 4.84
CA LYS A 362 10.08 -15.53 5.33
C LYS A 362 10.35 -17.02 5.41
N LYS A 363 11.57 -17.45 5.08
CA LYS A 363 11.97 -18.87 5.16
C LYS A 363 11.66 -19.40 6.57
N VAL A 364 10.79 -20.40 6.63
CA VAL A 364 10.34 -21.05 7.86
C VAL A 364 10.95 -22.43 7.92
N SER A 365 11.50 -22.82 9.08
CA SER A 365 11.80 -24.21 9.41
C SER A 365 11.05 -24.63 10.68
N LEU A 366 10.58 -25.87 10.69
CA LEU A 366 9.85 -26.47 11.80
C LEU A 366 10.69 -27.61 12.38
N LYS A 367 10.98 -27.53 13.68
CA LYS A 367 11.67 -28.63 14.40
C LYS A 367 10.76 -29.10 15.53
N VAL A 368 10.69 -30.42 15.70
CA VAL A 368 10.00 -31.06 16.82
C VAL A 368 11.06 -31.82 17.63
N SER A 369 11.16 -31.52 18.90
CA SER A 369 11.96 -32.31 19.85
C SER A 369 11.03 -33.17 20.71
N GLN A 370 11.48 -34.36 21.06
CA GLN A 370 10.75 -35.28 21.90
C GLN A 370 11.56 -35.58 23.19
N ARG A 371 10.87 -35.59 24.33
CA ARG A 371 11.40 -36.08 25.61
C ARG A 371 10.32 -36.92 26.28
N GLY A 372 10.49 -38.26 26.25
CA GLY A 372 9.44 -39.18 26.66
C GLY A 372 8.15 -39.00 25.86
N LYS A 373 7.03 -38.77 26.57
CA LYS A 373 5.71 -38.49 25.99
C LYS A 373 5.52 -37.02 25.59
N ASN A 374 6.49 -36.14 25.86
CA ASN A 374 6.38 -34.72 25.59
C ASN A 374 7.04 -34.36 24.25
N PHE A 375 6.33 -33.59 23.43
CA PHE A 375 6.77 -33.10 22.15
C PHE A 375 6.77 -31.57 22.17
N THR A 376 7.84 -30.93 21.70
CA THR A 376 7.95 -29.49 21.58
C THR A 376 8.20 -29.11 20.14
N LEU A 377 7.19 -28.53 19.51
CA LEU A 377 7.30 -27.90 18.19
C LEU A 377 7.89 -26.50 18.34
N ARG A 378 8.94 -26.20 17.55
CA ARG A 378 9.49 -24.85 17.40
C ARG A 378 9.47 -24.44 15.94
N ARG A 379 8.97 -23.24 15.69
CA ARG A 379 9.04 -22.58 14.39
C ARG A 379 10.18 -21.58 14.41
N TYR A 380 11.09 -21.70 13.45
CA TYR A 380 12.23 -20.80 13.26
C TYR A 380 12.00 -19.92 12.05
N VAL A 381 12.34 -18.63 12.19
CA VAL A 381 12.31 -17.63 11.11
C VAL A 381 13.60 -16.81 11.21
N GLY A 382 14.41 -16.83 10.16
CA GLY A 382 15.74 -16.20 10.19
C GLY A 382 16.63 -16.73 11.32
N GLY A 383 16.57 -18.04 11.60
CA GLY A 383 17.35 -18.69 12.65
C GLY A 383 16.80 -18.54 14.08
N LYS A 384 15.82 -17.64 14.32
CA LYS A 384 15.24 -17.37 15.64
C LYS A 384 13.91 -18.09 15.82
N VAL A 385 13.66 -18.62 17.04
CA VAL A 385 12.36 -19.19 17.41
C VAL A 385 11.33 -18.07 17.54
N ASN A 386 10.21 -18.19 16.80
CA ASN A 386 9.12 -17.20 16.88
C ASN A 386 7.74 -17.82 17.23
N TYR A 387 7.71 -19.15 17.40
CA TYR A 387 6.54 -19.86 17.91
C TYR A 387 6.97 -21.19 18.53
N THR A 388 6.36 -21.53 19.66
CA THR A 388 6.56 -22.82 20.34
C THR A 388 5.20 -23.39 20.73
N ALA A 389 5.00 -24.70 20.53
CA ALA A 389 3.84 -25.43 21.02
C ALA A 389 4.30 -26.72 21.67
N LYS A 390 3.67 -27.05 22.81
CA LYS A 390 3.90 -28.31 23.54
C LYS A 390 2.74 -29.26 23.27
N SER A 391 3.02 -30.55 23.27
CA SER A 391 2.05 -31.63 23.19
C SER A 391 2.53 -32.80 24.06
N LYS A 392 1.57 -33.50 24.68
CA LYS A 392 1.83 -34.72 25.49
C LYS A 392 0.87 -35.79 25.05
N TYR A 393 1.39 -36.95 24.62
CA TYR A 393 0.57 -38.11 24.19
C TYR A 393 0.97 -39.36 24.93
#